data_d8b7bb6f0c6aedb33e935a915086c3f2
#
_entry.id   d8b7bb6f0c6aedb33e935a915086c3f2
#
_cell.length_a   1.000
_cell.length_b   1.000
_cell.length_c   1.000
_cell.angle_alpha   90.00
_cell.angle_beta   90.00
_cell.angle_gamma   90.00
#
_symmetry.space_group_name_H-M   'P 1'
#
loop_
_entity.id
_entity.type
_entity.pdbx_description
1 polymer ?
#
loop_
_entity_poly.entity_id
_entity_poly.type
_entity_poly.pdbx_seq_one_letter_code
_entity_poly.pdbx_strand_id
1 'polypeptide(L)'
;FPLMVLRAGISVYMIPYWNISVFSVPVAPTEFIKNILLLFPILVFAMNFSPVCSSLGAFYGQEYADKQEAVKRSDNVIKWTALILLIFVMFFVFSMILSTSPAMMAEAQKNNVDVLTTISLNFNQPLLVYIPPIIAFLAIASSYFGHFTGTREGLVGILTRLMTWNHPEKRDQLNHRKINLIMTLFLFVALW
;
A
#
# COMPACT_ATOMS: atom_id res chain seq x y z
N PHE A 1 8.32 6.02 6.71
CA PHE A 1 9.17 7.14 6.27
C PHE A 1 10.39 6.66 5.47
N PRO A 2 11.23 5.67 5.92
CA PRO A 2 12.42 5.23 5.16
C PRO A 2 12.11 4.78 3.73
N LEU A 3 11.02 4.03 3.54
CA LEU A 3 10.61 3.54 2.23
C LEU A 3 10.29 4.69 1.24
N MET A 4 9.65 5.76 1.71
CA MET A 4 9.38 6.95 0.88
C MET A 4 10.67 7.64 0.45
N VAL A 5 11.61 7.79 1.39
CA VAL A 5 12.92 8.42 1.11
C VAL A 5 13.70 7.58 0.10
N LEU A 6 13.74 6.26 0.26
CA LEU A 6 14.40 5.36 -0.68
C LEU A 6 13.77 5.42 -2.08
N ARG A 7 12.43 5.40 -2.18
CA ARG A 7 11.72 5.53 -3.45
C ARG A 7 11.96 6.88 -4.12
N ALA A 8 11.92 7.97 -3.35
CA ALA A 8 12.23 9.30 -3.86
C ALA A 8 13.69 9.39 -4.33
N GLY A 9 14.63 8.86 -3.55
CA GLY A 9 16.04 8.84 -3.90
C GLY A 9 16.33 8.11 -5.21
N ILE A 10 15.77 6.90 -5.39
CA ILE A 10 15.93 6.16 -6.64
C ILE A 10 15.25 6.87 -7.82
N SER A 11 14.09 7.50 -7.59
CA SER A 11 13.40 8.26 -8.63
C SER A 11 14.21 9.45 -9.11
N VAL A 12 14.84 10.20 -8.21
CA VAL A 12 15.73 11.31 -8.54
C VAL A 12 16.98 10.80 -9.24
N TYR A 13 17.55 9.69 -8.78
CA TYR A 13 18.72 9.06 -9.41
C TYR A 13 18.45 8.66 -10.87
N MET A 14 17.21 8.27 -11.18
CA MET A 14 16.81 7.82 -12.52
C MET A 14 16.49 8.97 -13.50
N ILE A 15 16.40 10.23 -13.04
CA ILE A 15 16.08 11.39 -13.92
C ILE A 15 16.97 11.49 -15.18
N PRO A 16 18.31 11.28 -15.10
CA PRO A 16 19.15 11.34 -16.28
C PRO A 16 18.85 10.29 -17.37
N TYR A 17 18.15 9.22 -16.98
CA TYR A 17 17.79 8.11 -17.89
C TYR A 17 16.38 8.24 -18.45
N TRP A 18 15.64 9.31 -18.16
CA TRP A 18 14.29 9.52 -18.64
C TRP A 18 14.23 9.66 -20.15
N ASN A 19 13.31 8.91 -20.75
CA ASN A 19 13.06 8.91 -22.17
C ASN A 19 11.56 9.07 -22.44
N ILE A 20 11.16 10.25 -22.92
CA ILE A 20 9.75 10.59 -23.20
C ILE A 20 9.19 9.78 -24.38
N SER A 21 10.05 9.22 -25.25
CA SER A 21 9.62 8.42 -26.41
C SER A 21 8.82 7.16 -26.02
N VAL A 22 8.90 6.74 -24.77
CA VAL A 22 8.07 5.64 -24.21
C VAL A 22 6.56 5.87 -24.44
N PHE A 23 6.11 7.12 -24.40
CA PHE A 23 4.70 7.46 -24.65
C PHE A 23 4.30 7.50 -26.13
N SER A 24 5.26 7.40 -27.04
CA SER A 24 5.01 7.41 -28.49
C SER A 24 4.68 6.04 -29.05
N VAL A 25 4.68 4.98 -28.22
CA VAL A 25 4.35 3.63 -28.65
C VAL A 25 2.83 3.52 -28.85
N PRO A 26 2.37 3.27 -30.09
CA PRO A 26 0.94 3.15 -30.35
C PRO A 26 0.37 1.89 -29.67
N VAL A 27 -0.69 2.07 -28.93
CA VAL A 27 -1.43 0.95 -28.29
C VAL A 27 -2.80 0.83 -28.94
N ALA A 28 -3.17 -0.38 -29.38
CA ALA A 28 -4.50 -0.62 -29.91
C ALA A 28 -5.58 -0.31 -28.85
N PRO A 29 -6.68 0.37 -29.21
CA PRO A 29 -7.71 0.75 -28.22
C PRO A 29 -8.27 -0.42 -27.43
N THR A 30 -8.40 -1.58 -28.05
CA THR A 30 -8.87 -2.83 -27.40
C THR A 30 -7.90 -3.32 -26.33
N GLU A 31 -6.60 -3.31 -26.61
CA GLU A 31 -5.55 -3.66 -25.64
C GLU A 31 -5.46 -2.63 -24.50
N PHE A 32 -5.65 -1.35 -24.81
CA PHE A 32 -5.70 -0.29 -23.80
C PHE A 32 -6.82 -0.52 -22.79
N ILE A 33 -8.06 -0.77 -23.27
CA ILE A 33 -9.21 -1.04 -22.40
C ILE A 33 -8.98 -2.30 -21.57
N LYS A 34 -8.51 -3.39 -22.19
CA LYS A 34 -8.20 -4.63 -21.50
C LYS A 34 -7.18 -4.41 -20.37
N ASN A 35 -6.11 -3.67 -20.63
CA ASN A 35 -5.08 -3.39 -19.64
C ASN A 35 -5.62 -2.54 -18.48
N ILE A 36 -6.49 -1.55 -18.74
CA ILE A 36 -7.17 -0.78 -17.70
C ILE A 36 -8.03 -1.70 -16.83
N LEU A 37 -8.81 -2.59 -17.42
CA LEU A 37 -9.66 -3.53 -16.67
C LEU A 37 -8.83 -4.47 -15.79
N LEU A 38 -7.68 -4.94 -16.29
CA LEU A 38 -6.75 -5.78 -15.52
C LEU A 38 -6.07 -5.00 -14.38
N LEU A 39 -5.88 -3.69 -14.55
CA LEU A 39 -5.28 -2.83 -13.53
C LEU A 39 -6.26 -2.50 -12.39
N PHE A 40 -7.56 -2.54 -12.66
CA PHE A 40 -8.59 -2.09 -11.72
C PHE A 40 -8.56 -2.83 -10.36
N PRO A 41 -8.46 -4.18 -10.29
CA PRO A 41 -8.33 -4.89 -9.01
C PRO A 41 -7.08 -4.48 -8.23
N ILE A 42 -5.98 -4.24 -8.93
CA ILE A 42 -4.70 -3.81 -8.31
C ILE A 42 -4.85 -2.41 -7.71
N LEU A 43 -5.51 -1.49 -8.43
CA LEU A 43 -5.79 -0.13 -7.95
C LEU A 43 -6.69 -0.15 -6.71
N VAL A 44 -7.77 -0.95 -6.72
CA VAL A 44 -8.67 -1.09 -5.57
C VAL A 44 -7.91 -1.61 -4.35
N PHE A 45 -7.04 -2.60 -4.54
CA PHE A 45 -6.20 -3.12 -3.45
C PHE A 45 -5.19 -2.09 -2.95
N ALA A 46 -4.53 -1.38 -3.86
CA ALA A 46 -3.53 -0.35 -3.51
C ALA A 46 -4.15 0.86 -2.79
N MET A 47 -5.43 1.16 -3.04
CA MET A 47 -6.16 2.27 -2.42
C MET A 47 -6.88 1.87 -1.12
N ASN A 48 -6.68 0.66 -0.62
CA ASN A 48 -7.31 0.19 0.62
C ASN A 48 -6.59 0.75 1.86
N PHE A 49 -6.95 1.97 2.25
CA PHE A 49 -6.43 2.65 3.46
C PHE A 49 -7.34 2.48 4.68
N SER A 50 -8.41 1.69 4.60
CA SER A 50 -9.41 1.58 5.66
C SER A 50 -8.84 1.26 7.06
N PRO A 51 -7.84 0.37 7.24
CA PRO A 51 -7.28 0.10 8.56
C PRO A 51 -6.63 1.34 9.20
N VAL A 52 -5.89 2.12 8.39
CA VAL A 52 -5.22 3.33 8.88
C VAL A 52 -6.22 4.41 9.22
N CYS A 53 -7.27 4.58 8.41
CA CYS A 53 -8.34 5.55 8.65
C CYS A 53 -9.09 5.23 9.95
N SER A 54 -9.40 3.94 10.21
CA SER A 54 -10.06 3.51 11.43
C SER A 54 -9.22 3.78 12.67
N SER A 55 -7.95 3.43 12.64
CA SER A 55 -7.03 3.65 13.76
C SER A 55 -6.82 5.13 14.04
N LEU A 56 -6.70 5.95 13.00
CA LEU A 56 -6.55 7.40 13.15
C LEU A 56 -7.82 8.05 13.70
N GLY A 57 -8.99 7.65 13.21
CA GLY A 57 -10.28 8.11 13.73
C GLY A 57 -10.48 7.76 15.20
N ALA A 58 -10.09 6.55 15.61
CA ALA A 58 -10.13 6.12 17.01
C ALA A 58 -9.17 6.95 17.89
N PHE A 59 -7.95 7.22 17.40
CA PHE A 59 -6.97 8.04 18.11
C PHE A 59 -7.49 9.47 18.36
N TYR A 60 -7.97 10.15 17.32
CA TYR A 60 -8.51 11.50 17.45
C TYR A 60 -9.80 11.53 18.29
N GLY A 61 -10.62 10.49 18.22
CA GLY A 61 -11.81 10.36 19.05
C GLY A 61 -11.53 10.20 20.55
N GLN A 62 -10.33 9.74 20.92
CA GLN A 62 -9.88 9.68 22.32
C GLN A 62 -9.20 11.00 22.77
N GLU A 63 -8.50 11.66 21.88
CA GLU A 63 -7.72 12.88 22.17
C GLU A 63 -8.63 14.11 22.33
N TYR A 64 -9.72 14.20 21.56
CA TYR A 64 -10.60 15.36 21.54
C TYR A 64 -11.96 15.04 22.14
N ALA A 65 -12.42 15.87 23.10
CA ALA A 65 -13.73 15.74 23.72
C ALA A 65 -14.88 16.08 22.75
N ASP A 66 -14.65 17.01 21.82
CA ASP A 66 -15.60 17.36 20.77
C ASP A 66 -15.40 16.43 19.56
N LYS A 67 -16.46 15.65 19.28
CA LYS A 67 -16.48 14.71 18.15
C LYS A 67 -16.36 15.38 16.79
N GLN A 68 -16.91 16.60 16.62
CA GLN A 68 -16.82 17.31 15.35
C GLN A 68 -15.39 17.79 15.09
N GLU A 69 -14.72 18.27 16.12
CA GLU A 69 -13.31 18.65 16.01
C GLU A 69 -12.42 17.45 15.75
N ALA A 70 -12.64 16.32 16.44
CA ALA A 70 -11.92 15.06 16.22
C ALA A 70 -12.02 14.60 14.76
N VAL A 71 -13.23 14.57 14.19
CA VAL A 71 -13.47 14.18 12.78
C VAL A 71 -12.77 15.15 11.84
N LYS A 72 -12.93 16.46 12.01
CA LYS A 72 -12.32 17.47 11.14
C LYS A 72 -10.80 17.38 11.11
N ARG A 73 -10.16 17.14 12.26
CA ARG A 73 -8.71 16.97 12.36
C ARG A 73 -8.24 15.67 11.72
N SER A 74 -8.92 14.57 11.99
CA SER A 74 -8.65 13.27 11.38
C SER A 74 -8.75 13.35 9.85
N ASP A 75 -9.83 13.91 9.32
CA ASP A 75 -10.04 14.08 7.86
C ASP A 75 -8.94 14.93 7.23
N ASN A 76 -8.54 16.02 7.89
CA ASN A 76 -7.49 16.87 7.37
C ASN A 76 -6.13 16.16 7.30
N VAL A 77 -5.79 15.38 8.32
CA VAL A 77 -4.55 14.57 8.31
C VAL A 77 -4.61 13.50 7.23
N ILE A 78 -5.73 12.78 7.11
CA ILE A 78 -5.93 11.76 6.06
C ILE A 78 -5.77 12.39 4.67
N LYS A 79 -6.43 13.52 4.43
CA LYS A 79 -6.40 14.24 3.14
C LYS A 79 -4.98 14.64 2.75
N TRP A 80 -4.25 15.30 3.65
CA TRP A 80 -2.89 15.73 3.35
C TRP A 80 -1.92 14.57 3.21
N THR A 81 -2.06 13.54 4.04
CA THR A 81 -1.24 12.32 3.93
C THR A 81 -1.49 11.61 2.60
N ALA A 82 -2.76 11.46 2.20
CA ALA A 82 -3.12 10.85 0.93
C ALA A 82 -2.57 11.65 -0.27
N LEU A 83 -2.66 12.98 -0.23
CA LEU A 83 -2.12 13.84 -1.28
C LEU A 83 -0.59 13.71 -1.41
N ILE A 84 0.11 13.77 -0.28
CA ILE A 84 1.57 13.62 -0.25
C ILE A 84 1.97 12.25 -0.79
N LEU A 85 1.32 11.18 -0.31
CA LEU A 85 1.57 9.82 -0.79
C LEU A 85 1.30 9.69 -2.29
N LEU A 86 0.21 10.26 -2.79
CA LEU A 86 -0.12 10.25 -4.21
C LEU A 86 1.00 10.89 -5.05
N ILE A 87 1.47 12.07 -4.64
CA ILE A 87 2.55 12.79 -5.34
C ILE A 87 3.83 11.92 -5.38
N PHE A 88 4.23 11.36 -4.24
CA PHE A 88 5.44 10.52 -4.18
C PHE A 88 5.30 9.23 -4.99
N VAL A 89 4.15 8.57 -4.93
CA VAL A 89 3.90 7.33 -5.69
C VAL A 89 3.88 7.63 -7.18
N MET A 90 3.20 8.69 -7.62
CA MET A 90 3.16 9.08 -9.04
C MET A 90 4.54 9.46 -9.54
N PHE A 91 5.32 10.22 -8.77
CA PHE A 91 6.69 10.56 -9.12
C PHE A 91 7.55 9.30 -9.29
N PHE A 92 7.44 8.33 -8.36
CA PHE A 92 8.14 7.06 -8.46
C PHE A 92 7.72 6.27 -9.71
N VAL A 93 6.42 6.11 -9.94
CA VAL A 93 5.89 5.36 -11.10
C VAL A 93 6.32 5.98 -12.41
N PHE A 94 6.17 7.29 -12.56
CA PHE A 94 6.60 8.00 -13.77
C PHE A 94 8.11 7.90 -13.98
N SER A 95 8.90 8.04 -12.91
CA SER A 95 10.36 7.91 -13.01
C SER A 95 10.75 6.51 -13.51
N MET A 96 10.11 5.46 -12.98
CA MET A 96 10.38 4.09 -13.43
C MET A 96 9.97 3.87 -14.89
N ILE A 97 8.78 4.32 -15.29
CA ILE A 97 8.28 4.18 -16.68
C ILE A 97 9.19 4.93 -17.65
N LEU A 98 9.55 6.16 -17.34
CA LEU A 98 10.40 6.99 -18.21
C LEU A 98 11.84 6.45 -18.33
N SER A 99 12.31 5.70 -17.33
CA SER A 99 13.66 5.13 -17.32
C SER A 99 13.75 3.74 -17.94
N THR A 100 12.62 3.14 -18.35
CA THR A 100 12.59 1.82 -18.97
C THR A 100 12.22 1.92 -20.45
N SER A 101 12.82 1.07 -21.28
CA SER A 101 12.40 0.94 -22.67
C SER A 101 11.20 -0.02 -22.81
N PRO A 102 10.40 0.10 -23.90
CA PRO A 102 9.34 -0.87 -24.18
C PRO A 102 9.82 -2.32 -24.27
N ALA A 103 11.04 -2.52 -24.79
CA ALA A 103 11.66 -3.86 -24.85
C ALA A 103 11.95 -4.43 -23.46
N MET A 104 12.50 -3.61 -22.54
CA MET A 104 12.72 -4.01 -21.15
C MET A 104 11.42 -4.34 -20.42
N MET A 105 10.34 -3.60 -20.67
CA MET A 105 9.04 -3.89 -20.09
C MET A 105 8.44 -5.19 -20.62
N ALA A 106 8.57 -5.46 -21.92
CA ALA A 106 8.13 -6.71 -22.53
C ALA A 106 8.91 -7.92 -22.01
N GLU A 107 10.22 -7.78 -21.80
CA GLU A 107 11.06 -8.81 -21.19
C GLU A 107 10.69 -9.05 -19.73
N ALA A 108 10.47 -8.00 -18.94
CA ALA A 108 10.00 -8.08 -17.56
C ALA A 108 8.68 -8.86 -17.45
N GLN A 109 7.73 -8.55 -18.33
CA GLN A 109 6.44 -9.23 -18.40
C GLN A 109 6.61 -10.72 -18.77
N LYS A 110 7.44 -11.03 -19.78
CA LYS A 110 7.70 -12.40 -20.20
C LYS A 110 8.33 -13.25 -19.09
N ASN A 111 9.24 -12.66 -18.34
CA ASN A 111 9.97 -13.34 -17.25
C ASN A 111 9.24 -13.25 -15.90
N ASN A 112 8.08 -12.60 -15.85
CA ASN A 112 7.32 -12.33 -14.61
C ASN A 112 8.18 -11.65 -13.53
N VAL A 113 8.98 -10.66 -13.93
CA VAL A 113 9.90 -9.92 -13.07
C VAL A 113 9.37 -8.49 -12.90
N ASP A 114 9.51 -7.93 -11.71
CA ASP A 114 9.10 -6.55 -11.47
C ASP A 114 10.05 -5.52 -12.13
N VAL A 115 9.54 -4.29 -12.33
CA VAL A 115 10.26 -3.23 -13.03
C VAL A 115 11.56 -2.82 -12.31
N LEU A 116 11.56 -2.83 -10.96
CA LEU A 116 12.78 -2.49 -10.20
C LEU A 116 13.89 -3.51 -10.41
N THR A 117 13.53 -4.79 -10.41
CA THR A 117 14.47 -5.88 -10.70
C THR A 117 14.97 -5.78 -12.15
N THR A 118 14.09 -5.47 -13.10
CA THR A 118 14.48 -5.27 -14.50
C THR A 118 15.48 -4.12 -14.65
N ILE A 119 15.25 -2.99 -13.96
CA ILE A 119 16.18 -1.87 -13.92
C ILE A 119 17.52 -2.31 -13.32
N SER A 120 17.51 -3.04 -12.21
CA SER A 120 18.74 -3.51 -11.55
C SER A 120 19.60 -4.38 -12.46
N LEU A 121 18.97 -5.24 -13.27
CA LEU A 121 19.66 -6.14 -14.20
C LEU A 121 20.24 -5.41 -15.42
N ASN A 122 19.58 -4.34 -15.88
CA ASN A 122 19.96 -3.65 -17.13
C ASN A 122 20.93 -2.50 -16.91
N PHE A 123 20.95 -1.88 -15.74
CA PHE A 123 21.76 -0.68 -15.50
C PHE A 123 23.13 -0.96 -14.84
N ASN A 124 23.53 -2.15 -14.60
CA ASN A 124 24.83 -2.57 -14.07
C ASN A 124 25.52 -1.58 -13.09
N GLN A 125 24.71 -0.90 -12.26
CA GLN A 125 25.14 0.09 -11.29
C GLN A 125 24.97 -0.52 -9.89
N PRO A 126 26.00 -0.51 -9.01
CA PRO A 126 25.91 -1.14 -7.70
C PRO A 126 24.72 -0.68 -6.85
N LEU A 127 24.40 0.62 -6.93
CA LEU A 127 23.27 1.20 -6.21
C LEU A 127 21.93 0.60 -6.66
N LEU A 128 21.76 0.39 -7.97
CA LEU A 128 20.55 -0.18 -8.56
C LEU A 128 20.45 -1.69 -8.37
N VAL A 129 21.54 -2.37 -8.04
CA VAL A 129 21.51 -3.81 -7.72
C VAL A 129 21.02 -4.05 -6.30
N TYR A 130 21.43 -3.24 -5.32
CA TYR A 130 21.13 -3.47 -3.91
C TYR A 130 19.87 -2.77 -3.39
N ILE A 131 19.55 -1.57 -3.86
CA ILE A 131 18.41 -0.79 -3.35
C ILE A 131 17.05 -1.41 -3.71
N PRO A 132 16.77 -1.88 -4.95
CA PRO A 132 15.47 -2.45 -5.29
C PRO A 132 15.04 -3.63 -4.41
N PRO A 133 15.88 -4.63 -4.11
CA PRO A 133 15.50 -5.70 -3.19
C PRO A 133 15.15 -5.21 -1.78
N ILE A 134 15.87 -4.20 -1.28
CA ILE A 134 15.58 -3.58 0.03
C ILE A 134 14.21 -2.88 -0.02
N ILE A 135 13.93 -2.11 -1.08
CA ILE A 135 12.63 -1.46 -1.27
C ILE A 135 11.52 -2.51 -1.34
N ALA A 136 11.70 -3.58 -2.10
CA ALA A 136 10.71 -4.65 -2.24
C ALA A 136 10.44 -5.31 -0.89
N PHE A 137 11.49 -5.67 -0.13
CA PHE A 137 11.35 -6.25 1.20
C PHE A 137 10.61 -5.34 2.16
N LEU A 138 11.00 -4.06 2.25
CA LEU A 138 10.34 -3.08 3.13
C LEU A 138 8.88 -2.82 2.70
N ALA A 139 8.60 -2.82 1.40
CA ALA A 139 7.24 -2.64 0.88
C ALA A 139 6.35 -3.82 1.25
N ILE A 140 6.83 -5.05 1.04
CA ILE A 140 6.09 -6.27 1.40
C ILE A 140 5.87 -6.35 2.91
N ALA A 141 6.92 -6.13 3.71
CA ALA A 141 6.82 -6.17 5.17
C ALA A 141 5.83 -5.13 5.70
N SER A 142 5.92 -3.87 5.24
CA SER A 142 5.00 -2.81 5.68
C SER A 142 3.55 -3.07 5.27
N SER A 143 3.33 -3.57 4.04
CA SER A 143 2.01 -3.96 3.56
C SER A 143 1.43 -5.12 4.36
N TYR A 144 2.23 -6.15 4.63
CA TYR A 144 1.83 -7.29 5.46
C TYR A 144 1.37 -6.85 6.85
N PHE A 145 2.18 -6.05 7.56
CA PHE A 145 1.80 -5.57 8.89
C PHE A 145 0.54 -4.71 8.88
N GLY A 146 0.37 -3.85 7.88
CA GLY A 146 -0.84 -3.03 7.73
C GLY A 146 -2.10 -3.88 7.55
N HIS A 147 -2.07 -4.83 6.61
CA HIS A 147 -3.20 -5.72 6.34
C HIS A 147 -3.48 -6.68 7.50
N PHE A 148 -2.44 -7.23 8.13
CA PHE A 148 -2.57 -8.09 9.31
C PHE A 148 -3.28 -7.36 10.45
N THR A 149 -2.87 -6.14 10.76
CA THR A 149 -3.49 -5.34 11.81
C THR A 149 -4.95 -5.03 11.50
N GLY A 150 -5.26 -4.58 10.28
CA GLY A 150 -6.62 -4.29 9.86
C GLY A 150 -7.53 -5.52 9.86
N THR A 151 -7.03 -6.67 9.39
CA THR A 151 -7.78 -7.93 9.42
C THR A 151 -8.05 -8.38 10.85
N ARG A 152 -7.05 -8.29 11.74
CA ARG A 152 -7.22 -8.61 13.16
C ARG A 152 -8.28 -7.73 13.81
N GLU A 153 -8.22 -6.42 13.62
CA GLU A 153 -9.21 -5.47 14.16
C GLU A 153 -10.61 -5.76 13.63
N GLY A 154 -10.75 -6.01 12.33
CA GLY A 154 -12.01 -6.39 11.71
C GLY A 154 -12.60 -7.68 12.29
N LEU A 155 -11.79 -8.73 12.42
CA LEU A 155 -12.22 -10.00 13.00
C LEU A 155 -12.62 -9.88 14.49
N VAL A 156 -11.83 -9.13 15.27
CA VAL A 156 -12.17 -8.85 16.67
C VAL A 156 -13.49 -8.09 16.76
N GLY A 157 -13.72 -7.11 15.89
CA GLY A 157 -14.98 -6.37 15.83
C GLY A 157 -16.17 -7.25 15.49
N ILE A 158 -16.05 -8.11 14.48
CA ILE A 158 -17.09 -9.07 14.08
C ILE A 158 -17.38 -10.05 15.22
N LEU A 159 -16.35 -10.67 15.80
CA LEU A 159 -16.50 -11.64 16.87
C LEU A 159 -17.17 -11.03 18.11
N THR A 160 -16.70 -9.83 18.52
CA THR A 160 -17.30 -9.08 19.63
C THR A 160 -18.77 -8.81 19.38
N ARG A 161 -19.13 -8.39 18.16
CA ARG A 161 -20.52 -8.12 17.79
C ARG A 161 -21.38 -9.38 17.78
N LEU A 162 -20.86 -10.49 17.29
CA LEU A 162 -21.54 -11.78 17.31
C LEU A 162 -21.77 -12.29 18.74
N MET A 163 -20.76 -12.20 19.60
CA MET A 163 -20.86 -12.63 21.00
C MET A 163 -21.85 -11.79 21.82
N THR A 164 -22.03 -10.53 21.44
CA THR A 164 -22.93 -9.60 22.16
C THR A 164 -24.21 -9.28 21.38
N TRP A 165 -24.54 -10.07 20.35
CA TRP A 165 -25.70 -9.83 19.49
C TRP A 165 -27.00 -9.68 20.25
N ASN A 166 -27.24 -10.57 21.20
CA ASN A 166 -28.45 -10.57 22.05
C ASN A 166 -28.33 -9.71 23.32
N HIS A 167 -27.12 -9.29 23.68
CA HIS A 167 -26.82 -8.57 24.93
C HIS A 167 -25.76 -7.48 24.67
N PRO A 168 -26.09 -6.40 23.94
CA PRO A 168 -25.13 -5.36 23.61
C PRO A 168 -24.51 -4.66 24.83
N GLU A 169 -25.22 -4.65 25.97
CA GLU A 169 -24.76 -4.11 27.25
C GLU A 169 -23.55 -4.86 27.85
N LYS A 170 -23.32 -6.11 27.42
CA LYS A 170 -22.20 -6.94 27.90
C LYS A 170 -20.91 -6.71 27.10
N ARG A 171 -20.93 -5.84 26.11
CA ARG A 171 -19.78 -5.58 25.24
C ARG A 171 -18.55 -5.09 26.03
N ASP A 172 -18.76 -4.22 27.02
CA ASP A 172 -17.69 -3.64 27.84
C ASP A 172 -17.15 -4.63 28.90
N GLN A 173 -17.87 -5.72 29.14
CA GLN A 173 -17.46 -6.79 30.06
C GLN A 173 -16.60 -7.87 29.40
N LEU A 174 -16.49 -7.84 28.06
CA LEU A 174 -15.68 -8.80 27.34
C LEU A 174 -14.18 -8.57 27.59
N ASN A 175 -13.46 -9.66 27.76
CA ASN A 175 -12.01 -9.59 27.90
C ASN A 175 -11.35 -9.37 26.50
N HIS A 176 -11.32 -8.12 26.07
CA HIS A 176 -10.75 -7.73 24.77
C HIS A 176 -9.32 -8.22 24.58
N ARG A 177 -8.53 -8.34 25.66
CA ARG A 177 -7.15 -8.85 25.57
C ARG A 177 -7.10 -10.32 25.15
N LYS A 178 -7.99 -11.15 25.71
CA LYS A 178 -8.10 -12.57 25.33
C LYS A 178 -8.59 -12.72 23.88
N ILE A 179 -9.60 -11.96 23.48
CA ILE A 179 -10.15 -11.99 22.11
C ILE A 179 -9.06 -11.58 21.11
N ASN A 180 -8.32 -10.51 21.37
CA ASN A 180 -7.21 -10.06 20.54
C ASN A 180 -6.13 -11.15 20.41
N LEU A 181 -5.77 -11.82 21.50
CA LEU A 181 -4.77 -12.89 21.47
C LEU A 181 -5.22 -14.07 20.63
N ILE A 182 -6.47 -14.53 20.83
CA ILE A 182 -7.05 -15.65 20.08
C ILE A 182 -7.09 -15.31 18.57
N MET A 183 -7.55 -14.12 18.21
CA MET A 183 -7.60 -13.70 16.80
C MET A 183 -6.21 -13.55 16.19
N THR A 184 -5.24 -13.10 16.95
CA THR A 184 -3.84 -13.05 16.50
C THR A 184 -3.30 -14.44 16.20
N LEU A 185 -3.48 -15.39 17.13
CA LEU A 185 -3.06 -16.78 16.93
C LEU A 185 -3.81 -17.45 15.77
N PHE A 186 -5.11 -17.23 15.66
CA PHE A 186 -5.92 -17.72 14.53
C PHE A 186 -5.37 -17.22 13.19
N LEU A 187 -5.06 -15.95 13.07
CA LEU A 187 -4.51 -15.38 11.84
C LEU A 187 -3.13 -15.94 11.52
N PHE A 188 -2.26 -16.15 12.51
CA PHE A 188 -0.98 -16.80 12.28
C PHE A 188 -1.14 -18.22 11.71
N VAL A 189 -2.11 -18.99 12.22
CA VAL A 189 -2.37 -20.35 11.72
C VAL A 189 -3.05 -20.33 10.34
N ALA A 190 -3.95 -19.38 10.09
CA ALA A 190 -4.68 -19.29 8.82
C ALA A 190 -3.82 -18.76 7.65
N LEU A 191 -2.73 -18.07 7.94
CA LEU A 191 -1.80 -17.53 6.93
C LEU A 191 -0.60 -18.44 6.67
N TRP A 192 -0.48 -19.56 7.38
CA TRP A 192 0.50 -20.64 7.17
C TRP A 192 -0.11 -21.78 6.35
#